data_d825fa5925f390ba49ff215c8795aa18
#
_entry.id   d825fa5925f390ba49ff215c8795aa18
#
_cell.length_a   1.000
_cell.length_b   1.000
_cell.length_c   1.000
_cell.angle_alpha   90.00
_cell.angle_beta   90.00
_cell.angle_gamma   90.00
#
_symmetry.space_group_name_H-M   'P 1'
#
loop_
_entity.id
_entity.type
_entity.pdbx_description
1 polymer ?
#
loop_
_entity_poly.entity_id
_entity_poly.type
_entity_poly.pdbx_seq_one_letter_code
_entity_poly.pdbx_strand_id
1 'polypeptide(L)'
;MARIKRGDLWTADLRPGQGFEVSKKRPCLIVSNNAVNNISPTVVIIPLSSQAYKILGPERLFIAKKESKLAKDSVILVTQIRAIDKTRLIKLISSVSNDKLKEVEEAIKIVLDLTGENYLQ
;
A
#
# COMPACT_ATOMS: atom_id res chain seq x y z
N MET A 1 14.57 9.05 12.26
CA MET A 1 13.70 8.51 11.19
C MET A 1 12.87 9.63 10.58
N ALA A 2 12.71 9.62 9.27
CA ALA A 2 11.84 10.58 8.60
C ALA A 2 10.40 10.40 9.09
N ARG A 3 9.63 11.49 9.10
CA ARG A 3 8.23 11.44 9.49
C ARG A 3 7.43 10.62 8.48
N ILE A 4 6.64 9.70 8.98
CA ILE A 4 5.79 8.84 8.16
C ILE A 4 4.51 9.60 7.82
N LYS A 5 4.18 9.66 6.52
CA LYS A 5 2.99 10.38 6.05
C LYS A 5 2.14 9.48 5.17
N ARG A 6 0.83 9.68 5.26
CA ARG A 6 -0.13 9.05 4.36
C ARG A 6 0.25 9.40 2.91
N GLY A 7 0.30 8.39 2.06
CA GLY A 7 0.72 8.54 0.66
C GLY A 7 2.20 8.28 0.40
N ASP A 8 2.99 8.14 1.45
CA ASP A 8 4.40 7.76 1.31
C ASP A 8 4.55 6.34 0.81
N LEU A 9 5.60 6.10 0.03
CA LEU A 9 6.09 4.76 -0.33
C LEU A 9 7.35 4.50 0.48
N TRP A 10 7.33 3.43 1.28
CA TRP A 10 8.46 3.00 2.10
C TRP A 10 8.83 1.57 1.76
N THR A 11 10.13 1.27 1.76
CA THR A 11 10.55 -0.13 1.82
C THR A 11 10.28 -0.64 3.23
N ALA A 12 9.63 -1.80 3.33
CA ALA A 12 9.34 -2.43 4.61
C ALA A 12 9.67 -3.91 4.57
N ASP A 13 10.02 -4.47 5.72
CA ASP A 13 10.27 -5.90 5.87
C ASP A 13 8.97 -6.58 6.33
N LEU A 14 8.35 -7.32 5.43
CA LEU A 14 7.07 -7.97 5.67
C LEU A 14 7.21 -9.44 6.09
N ARG A 15 8.42 -9.91 6.34
CA ARG A 15 8.65 -11.30 6.77
C ARG A 15 8.25 -11.50 8.23
N PRO A 16 7.72 -12.67 8.61
CA PRO A 16 7.38 -13.77 7.72
C PRO A 16 6.02 -13.57 7.06
N GLY A 17 5.85 -14.16 5.88
CA GLY A 17 4.56 -14.23 5.21
C GLY A 17 4.01 -15.63 5.31
N GLN A 18 2.71 -15.79 5.02
CA GLN A 18 2.05 -17.08 4.99
C GLN A 18 1.17 -17.19 3.75
N GLY A 19 1.28 -18.32 3.03
CA GLY A 19 0.46 -18.56 1.84
C GLY A 19 0.68 -17.50 0.77
N PHE A 20 -0.41 -16.86 0.33
CA PHE A 20 -0.37 -15.86 -0.73
C PHE A 20 -0.07 -14.44 -0.23
N GLU A 21 0.23 -14.28 1.04
CA GLU A 21 0.64 -12.97 1.57
C GLU A 21 1.97 -12.55 0.95
N VAL A 22 2.06 -11.29 0.55
CA VAL A 22 3.31 -10.71 0.08
C VAL A 22 4.26 -10.61 1.27
N SER A 23 5.44 -11.16 1.12
CA SER A 23 6.48 -11.15 2.15
C SER A 23 7.76 -10.55 1.60
N LYS A 24 8.88 -10.69 2.31
CA LYS A 24 10.17 -10.11 1.97
C LYS A 24 10.18 -8.58 2.20
N LYS A 25 11.23 -7.96 1.75
CA LYS A 25 11.34 -6.49 1.75
C LYS A 25 10.65 -5.99 0.51
N ARG A 26 9.61 -5.18 0.69
CA ARG A 26 8.75 -4.70 -0.40
C ARG A 26 8.48 -3.21 -0.26
N PRO A 27 8.24 -2.52 -1.37
CA PRO A 27 7.64 -1.19 -1.30
C PRO A 27 6.23 -1.30 -0.73
N CYS A 28 5.90 -0.40 0.17
CA CYS A 28 4.59 -0.34 0.81
C CYS A 28 4.07 1.08 0.78
N LEU A 29 2.78 1.24 0.50
CA LEU A 29 2.10 2.53 0.52
C LEU A 29 1.49 2.74 1.90
N ILE A 30 1.80 3.87 2.53
CA ILE A 30 1.19 4.25 3.81
C ILE A 30 -0.22 4.79 3.53
N VAL A 31 -1.23 4.12 4.08
CA VAL A 31 -2.63 4.54 3.89
C VAL A 31 -3.31 5.00 5.17
N SER A 32 -2.68 4.80 6.33
CA SER A 32 -3.23 5.26 7.60
C SER A 32 -3.19 6.79 7.71
N ASN A 33 -4.13 7.30 8.46
CA ASN A 33 -4.29 8.72 8.77
C ASN A 33 -3.03 9.28 9.45
N ASN A 34 -2.68 10.51 9.15
CA ASN A 34 -1.46 11.11 9.68
C ASN A 34 -1.46 11.26 11.22
N ALA A 35 -2.62 11.44 11.84
CA ALA A 35 -2.69 11.43 13.30
C ALA A 35 -2.31 10.06 13.86
N VAL A 36 -2.78 8.98 13.22
CA VAL A 36 -2.37 7.61 13.58
C VAL A 36 -0.88 7.42 13.33
N ASN A 37 -0.39 7.86 12.17
CA ASN A 37 1.03 7.73 11.82
C ASN A 37 1.96 8.42 12.83
N ASN A 38 1.49 9.47 13.47
CA ASN A 38 2.29 10.23 14.43
C ASN A 38 2.34 9.59 15.81
N ILE A 39 1.28 8.94 16.26
CA ILE A 39 1.15 8.51 17.66
C ILE A 39 1.07 7.00 17.86
N SER A 40 0.61 6.24 16.86
CA SER A 40 0.49 4.79 16.99
C SER A 40 1.85 4.10 16.80
N PRO A 41 2.12 3.01 17.51
CA PRO A 41 3.31 2.18 17.24
C PRO A 41 3.20 1.40 15.93
N THR A 42 2.02 1.34 15.33
CA THR A 42 1.78 0.67 14.06
C THR A 42 1.28 1.65 13.01
N VAL A 43 1.40 1.26 11.74
CA VAL A 43 0.84 2.00 10.61
C VAL A 43 0.11 1.00 9.72
N VAL A 44 -0.86 1.49 8.94
CA VAL A 44 -1.58 0.65 7.96
C VAL A 44 -0.97 0.88 6.59
N ILE A 45 -0.59 -0.23 5.93
CA ILE A 45 0.07 -0.19 4.63
C ILE A 45 -0.62 -1.09 3.63
N ILE A 46 -0.33 -0.85 2.36
CA ILE A 46 -0.68 -1.73 1.26
C ILE A 46 0.62 -2.06 0.52
N PRO A 47 0.99 -3.35 0.37
CA PRO A 47 2.21 -3.70 -0.33
C PRO A 47 2.07 -3.55 -1.84
N LEU A 48 3.20 -3.30 -2.51
CA LEU A 48 3.30 -3.29 -3.95
C LEU A 48 4.14 -4.47 -4.42
N SER A 49 3.88 -4.93 -5.65
CA SER A 49 4.67 -6.00 -6.26
C SER A 49 4.88 -5.70 -7.74
N SER A 50 6.12 -5.86 -8.20
CA SER A 50 6.45 -5.77 -9.62
C SER A 50 6.22 -7.09 -10.35
N GLN A 51 5.95 -8.17 -9.61
CA GLN A 51 5.77 -9.52 -10.14
C GLN A 51 4.32 -9.99 -10.10
N ALA A 52 3.40 -9.14 -9.65
CA ALA A 52 1.99 -9.50 -9.58
C ALA A 52 1.39 -9.60 -10.98
N TYR A 53 0.36 -10.44 -11.12
CA TYR A 53 -0.37 -10.56 -12.39
C TYR A 53 -0.93 -9.20 -12.82
N LYS A 54 -0.87 -8.97 -14.14
CA LYS A 54 -1.34 -7.73 -14.74
C LYS A 54 -2.85 -7.65 -14.92
N ILE A 55 -3.60 -8.61 -14.42
CA ILE A 55 -5.05 -8.52 -14.40
C ILE A 55 -5.42 -7.47 -13.37
N LEU A 56 -5.85 -6.31 -13.84
CA LEU A 56 -6.21 -5.19 -12.99
C LEU A 56 -7.68 -5.28 -12.61
N GLY A 57 -7.99 -4.75 -11.46
CA GLY A 57 -9.34 -4.71 -10.93
C GLY A 57 -9.37 -3.77 -9.74
N PRO A 58 -10.48 -3.69 -9.00
CA PRO A 58 -10.56 -2.80 -7.87
C PRO A 58 -9.54 -3.13 -6.76
N GLU A 59 -9.07 -4.38 -6.70
CA GLU A 59 -8.09 -4.83 -5.71
C GLU A 59 -6.64 -4.73 -6.18
N ARG A 60 -6.40 -4.37 -7.45
CA ARG A 60 -5.06 -4.30 -8.04
C ARG A 60 -4.95 -3.07 -8.93
N LEU A 61 -4.17 -2.11 -8.50
CA LEU A 61 -4.00 -0.86 -9.22
C LEU A 61 -2.58 -0.76 -9.76
N PHE A 62 -2.47 -0.45 -11.06
CA PHE A 62 -1.18 -0.23 -11.71
C PHE A 62 -0.58 1.10 -11.27
N ILE A 63 0.72 1.12 -11.03
CA ILE A 63 1.49 2.36 -10.85
C ILE A 63 2.78 2.27 -11.65
N ALA A 64 2.98 3.24 -12.56
CA ALA A 64 4.17 3.30 -13.39
C ALA A 64 5.39 3.69 -12.56
N LYS A 65 6.55 3.17 -12.94
CA LYS A 65 7.80 3.46 -12.23
C LYS A 65 8.15 4.95 -12.22
N LYS A 66 7.76 5.70 -13.23
CA LYS A 66 8.03 7.14 -13.25
C LYS A 66 7.18 7.91 -12.25
N GLU A 67 6.00 7.39 -11.88
CA GLU A 67 5.18 7.98 -10.82
C GLU A 67 5.68 7.59 -9.45
N SER A 68 6.00 6.31 -9.26
CA SER A 68 6.36 5.76 -7.95
C SER A 68 7.80 6.02 -7.56
N LYS A 69 8.67 6.27 -8.56
CA LYS A 69 10.13 6.32 -8.38
C LYS A 69 10.73 4.96 -7.99
N LEU A 70 9.98 3.88 -8.19
CA LEU A 70 10.48 2.52 -8.03
C LEU A 70 11.29 2.09 -9.26
N ALA A 71 12.07 1.02 -9.12
CA ALA A 71 12.89 0.50 -10.21
C ALA A 71 12.04 -0.07 -11.35
N LYS A 72 10.83 -0.54 -11.05
CA LYS A 72 9.95 -1.20 -12.00
C LYS A 72 8.51 -0.74 -11.84
N ASP A 73 7.73 -0.87 -12.92
CA ASP A 73 6.27 -0.74 -12.84
C ASP A 73 5.75 -1.76 -11.83
N SER A 74 4.75 -1.39 -11.08
CA SER A 74 4.27 -2.20 -9.97
C SER A 74 2.75 -2.20 -9.91
N VAL A 75 2.21 -3.11 -9.09
CA VAL A 75 0.80 -3.22 -8.79
C VAL A 75 0.61 -3.02 -7.29
N ILE A 76 -0.33 -2.17 -6.94
CA ILE A 76 -0.76 -1.91 -5.56
C ILE A 76 -1.77 -2.99 -5.19
N LEU A 77 -1.45 -3.84 -4.23
CA LEU A 77 -2.23 -5.03 -3.87
C LEU A 77 -3.20 -4.70 -2.73
N VAL A 78 -4.33 -4.07 -3.06
CA VAL A 78 -5.24 -3.49 -2.07
C VAL A 78 -5.82 -4.53 -1.11
N THR A 79 -6.06 -5.77 -1.56
CA THR A 79 -6.55 -6.83 -0.67
C THR A 79 -5.55 -7.24 0.42
N GLN A 80 -4.29 -6.86 0.26
CA GLN A 80 -3.26 -7.15 1.25
C GLN A 80 -3.00 -6.01 2.23
N ILE A 81 -3.97 -5.11 2.34
CA ILE A 81 -3.94 -4.03 3.34
C ILE A 81 -3.78 -4.64 4.74
N ARG A 82 -2.82 -4.11 5.51
CA ARG A 82 -2.52 -4.64 6.83
C ARG A 82 -1.82 -3.61 7.70
N ALA A 83 -1.91 -3.81 9.00
CA ALA A 83 -1.13 -3.05 9.97
C ALA A 83 0.25 -3.70 10.12
N ILE A 84 1.28 -2.88 10.23
CA ILE A 84 2.63 -3.33 10.56
C ILE A 84 3.21 -2.46 11.66
N ASP A 85 4.14 -3.00 12.43
CA ASP A 85 4.91 -2.23 13.40
C ASP A 85 5.81 -1.25 12.64
N LYS A 86 5.93 -0.02 13.14
CA LYS A 86 6.78 1.00 12.52
C LYS A 86 8.23 0.56 12.36
N THR A 87 8.73 -0.32 13.23
CA THR A 87 10.10 -0.83 13.14
C THR A 87 10.35 -1.66 11.87
N ARG A 88 9.30 -2.10 11.17
CA ARG A 88 9.44 -2.80 9.90
C ARG A 88 9.76 -1.86 8.73
N LEU A 89 9.54 -0.55 8.90
CA LEU A 89 9.85 0.44 7.87
C LEU A 89 11.35 0.67 7.80
N ILE A 90 11.92 0.55 6.60
CA ILE A 90 13.38 0.63 6.39
C ILE A 90 13.78 1.97 5.80
N LYS A 91 13.15 2.36 4.68
CA LYS A 91 13.59 3.54 3.93
C LYS A 91 12.42 4.18 3.20
N LEU A 92 12.32 5.51 3.30
CA LEU A 92 11.40 6.30 2.50
C LEU A 92 11.89 6.33 1.05
N ILE A 93 11.02 5.98 0.11
CA ILE A 93 11.33 5.96 -1.33
C ILE A 93 10.84 7.24 -1.99
N SER A 94 9.54 7.50 -1.86
CA SER A 94 8.85 8.60 -2.54
C SER A 94 7.46 8.77 -1.96
N SER A 95 6.64 9.55 -2.62
CA SER A 95 5.21 9.64 -2.29
C SER A 95 4.40 9.57 -3.57
N VAL A 96 3.17 9.06 -3.49
CA VAL A 96 2.27 9.01 -4.62
C VAL A 96 1.53 10.34 -4.78
N SER A 97 1.02 10.59 -5.99
CA SER A 97 0.22 11.78 -6.25
C SER A 97 -1.13 11.72 -5.52
N ASN A 98 -1.75 12.88 -5.34
CA ASN A 98 -3.09 12.94 -4.75
C ASN A 98 -4.11 12.17 -5.60
N ASP A 99 -3.98 12.21 -6.92
CA ASP A 99 -4.88 11.48 -7.82
C ASP A 99 -4.73 9.97 -7.63
N LYS A 100 -3.50 9.48 -7.52
CA LYS A 100 -3.26 8.06 -7.26
C LYS A 100 -3.80 7.66 -5.89
N LEU A 101 -3.62 8.50 -4.88
CA LEU A 101 -4.12 8.22 -3.55
C LEU A 101 -5.66 8.14 -3.53
N LYS A 102 -6.35 8.99 -4.31
CA LYS A 102 -7.81 8.90 -4.47
C LYS A 102 -8.24 7.59 -5.11
N GLU A 103 -7.51 7.11 -6.12
CA GLU A 103 -7.79 5.80 -6.73
C GLU A 103 -7.67 4.69 -5.69
N VAL A 104 -6.63 4.76 -4.85
CA VAL A 104 -6.41 3.77 -3.78
C VAL A 104 -7.55 3.84 -2.76
N GLU A 105 -7.98 5.04 -2.37
CA GLU A 105 -9.10 5.21 -1.44
C GLU A 105 -10.38 4.56 -1.96
N GLU A 106 -10.70 4.78 -3.23
CA GLU A 106 -11.87 4.15 -3.84
C GLU A 106 -11.76 2.63 -3.86
N ALA A 107 -10.57 2.11 -4.16
CA ALA A 107 -10.31 0.67 -4.14
C ALA A 107 -10.47 0.10 -2.73
N ILE A 108 -9.99 0.79 -1.71
CA ILE A 108 -10.14 0.38 -0.30
C ILE A 108 -11.63 0.31 0.06
N LYS A 109 -12.41 1.32 -0.33
CA LYS A 109 -13.85 1.34 -0.07
C LYS A 109 -14.54 0.13 -0.67
N ILE A 110 -14.18 -0.26 -1.88
CA ILE A 110 -14.74 -1.42 -2.56
C ILE A 110 -14.31 -2.72 -1.87
N VAL A 111 -13.02 -2.88 -1.63
CA VAL A 111 -12.46 -4.10 -1.04
C VAL A 111 -13.02 -4.36 0.37
N LEU A 112 -13.20 -3.29 1.16
CA LEU A 112 -13.69 -3.39 2.53
C LEU A 112 -15.20 -3.16 2.65
N ASP A 113 -15.88 -2.95 1.52
CA ASP A 113 -17.33 -2.70 1.47
C ASP A 113 -17.77 -1.50 2.33
N LEU A 114 -17.02 -0.40 2.20
CA LEU A 114 -17.30 0.82 2.96
C LEU A 114 -18.25 1.79 2.26
N THR A 115 -18.63 1.49 1.02
CA THR A 115 -19.52 2.35 0.23
C THR A 115 -21.00 2.13 0.53
N GLY A 116 -21.33 1.01 1.19
CA GLY A 116 -22.72 0.59 1.36
C GLY A 116 -23.32 -0.04 0.11
N GLU A 117 -22.53 -0.25 -0.94
CA GLU A 117 -22.94 -0.91 -2.17
C GLU A 117 -22.17 -2.21 -2.35
N ASN A 118 -22.79 -3.21 -2.96
CA ASN A 118 -22.21 -4.53 -3.10
C ASN A 118 -21.59 -4.71 -4.49
N TYR A 119 -20.39 -4.23 -4.67
CA TYR A 119 -19.71 -4.26 -5.98
C TYR A 119 -19.29 -5.66 -6.42
N LEU A 120 -19.09 -6.59 -5.51
CA LEU A 120 -18.53 -7.91 -5.82
C LEU A 120 -19.50 -9.07 -5.58
N GLN A 121 -20.79 -8.79 -5.48
CA GLN A 121 -21.81 -9.84 -5.33
C GLN A 121 -22.37 -10.29 -6.67
#